data_4cde6ac2b86626792e01d6460cff2b4f
#
_entry.id   4cde6ac2b86626792e01d6460cff2b4f
#
_cell.length_a   1.000
_cell.length_b   1.000
_cell.length_c   1.000
_cell.angle_alpha   90.00
_cell.angle_beta   90.00
_cell.angle_gamma   90.00
#
_symmetry.space_group_name_H-M   'P 1'
#
loop_
_entity.id
_entity.type
_entity.pdbx_description
1 polymer ?
#
loop_
_entity_poly.entity_id
_entity_poly.type
_entity_poly.pdbx_seq_one_letter_code
_entity_poly.pdbx_strand_id
1 'polypeptide(L)'
;VGSEMCIRDRWYTERLKDAVVTPYIPNGYTSAWAQYTIMLRDSETRGAVQTALKAQGIPSMIYYPRGIHQQKAYAYLQVTDAWYPNTLHAAETVLSLPIHPYLEQAQADKISEVIKSCL
;
A
#
# COMPACT_ATOMS: atom_id res chain seq x y z
N VAL A 1 -10.33 -9.64 -17.48
CA VAL A 1 -10.32 -8.95 -16.17
C VAL A 1 -8.94 -8.99 -15.56
N GLY A 2 -8.33 -10.18 -15.47
CA GLY A 2 -6.99 -10.32 -14.90
C GLY A 2 -5.91 -9.57 -15.68
N SER A 3 -5.96 -9.59 -17.02
CA SER A 3 -4.99 -8.88 -17.86
C SER A 3 -5.08 -7.36 -17.74
N GLU A 4 -6.27 -6.83 -17.58
CA GLU A 4 -6.48 -5.38 -17.37
C GLU A 4 -5.93 -4.91 -16.04
N MET A 5 -6.08 -5.69 -14.98
CA MET A 5 -5.51 -5.41 -13.67
C MET A 5 -3.98 -5.48 -13.70
N CYS A 6 -3.41 -6.44 -14.44
CA CYS A 6 -1.96 -6.57 -14.60
C CYS A 6 -1.32 -5.39 -15.36
N ILE A 7 -2.07 -4.72 -16.24
CA ILE A 7 -1.60 -3.50 -16.90
C ILE A 7 -1.54 -2.35 -15.90
N ARG A 8 -2.55 -2.24 -15.05
CA ARG A 8 -2.67 -1.15 -14.07
C ARG A 8 -1.64 -1.25 -12.95
N ASP A 9 -1.33 -2.46 -12.49
CA ASP A 9 -0.27 -2.63 -11.50
C ASP A 9 1.09 -2.22 -12.04
N ARG A 10 1.35 -2.46 -13.33
CA ARG A 10 2.58 -2.01 -13.99
C ARG A 10 2.71 -0.49 -13.99
N TRP A 11 1.62 0.24 -14.22
CA TRP A 11 1.64 1.71 -14.18
C TRP A 11 2.15 2.21 -12.82
N TYR A 12 1.64 1.65 -11.73
CA TYR A 12 2.12 1.99 -10.40
C TYR A 12 3.56 1.55 -10.17
N THR A 13 3.87 0.31 -10.49
CA THR A 13 5.19 -0.26 -10.23
C THR A 13 6.28 0.50 -10.98
N GLU A 14 6.08 0.80 -12.25
CA GLU A 14 7.06 1.54 -13.05
C GLU A 14 7.31 2.94 -12.51
N ARG A 15 6.29 3.59 -11.96
CA ARG A 15 6.39 4.94 -11.41
C ARG A 15 6.95 4.98 -9.99
N LEU A 16 6.72 3.95 -9.20
CA LEU A 16 6.96 3.97 -7.76
C LEU A 16 8.09 3.05 -7.28
N LYS A 17 8.56 2.11 -8.10
CA LYS A 17 9.54 1.09 -7.69
C LYS A 17 10.84 1.65 -7.10
N ASP A 18 11.25 2.83 -7.52
CA ASP A 18 12.49 3.47 -7.05
C ASP A 18 12.25 4.38 -5.84
N ALA A 19 11.02 4.61 -5.47
CA ALA A 19 10.63 5.55 -4.43
C ALA A 19 10.08 4.85 -3.17
N VAL A 20 9.35 3.75 -3.36
CA VAL A 20 8.72 2.99 -2.28
C VAL A 20 8.88 1.50 -2.55
N VAL A 21 8.59 0.68 -1.53
CA VAL A 21 8.53 -0.78 -1.74
C VAL A 21 7.21 -1.12 -2.41
N THR A 22 7.31 -1.68 -3.61
CA THR A 22 6.16 -2.13 -4.40
C THR A 22 5.96 -3.63 -4.26
N PRO A 23 4.74 -4.16 -4.53
CA PRO A 23 4.50 -5.60 -4.47
C PRO A 23 5.42 -6.36 -5.43
N TYR A 24 5.93 -7.49 -4.97
CA TYR A 24 6.79 -8.37 -5.75
C TYR A 24 5.98 -9.53 -6.34
N ILE A 25 6.13 -9.74 -7.63
CA ILE A 25 5.53 -10.89 -8.33
C ILE A 25 6.67 -11.71 -8.94
N PRO A 26 6.86 -12.97 -8.50
CA PRO A 26 7.90 -13.83 -9.06
C PRO A 26 7.70 -14.04 -10.57
N ASN A 27 8.81 -14.26 -11.30
CA ASN A 27 8.77 -14.57 -12.71
C ASN A 27 7.88 -15.80 -12.98
N GLY A 28 7.05 -15.71 -14.00
CA GLY A 28 6.12 -16.79 -14.36
C GLY A 28 4.78 -16.77 -13.62
N TYR A 29 4.61 -15.80 -12.70
CA TYR A 29 3.36 -15.64 -11.95
C TYR A 29 2.65 -14.37 -12.36
N THR A 30 1.32 -14.39 -12.19
CA THR A 30 0.48 -13.21 -12.35
C THR A 30 -0.37 -13.05 -11.10
N SER A 31 -0.82 -11.82 -10.82
CA SER A 31 -1.68 -11.53 -9.67
C SER A 31 -3.02 -10.97 -10.14
N ALA A 32 -4.09 -11.49 -9.57
CA ALA A 32 -5.42 -10.90 -9.68
C ALA A 32 -5.57 -9.90 -8.53
N TRP A 33 -5.26 -8.65 -8.81
CA TRP A 33 -5.17 -7.63 -7.78
C TRP A 33 -6.53 -7.29 -7.17
N ALA A 34 -6.71 -7.56 -5.89
CA ALA A 34 -7.78 -7.00 -5.09
C ALA A 34 -7.36 -5.66 -4.48
N GLN A 35 -6.06 -5.53 -4.19
CA GLN A 35 -5.46 -4.36 -3.59
C GLN A 35 -4.05 -4.20 -4.15
N TYR A 36 -3.62 -2.95 -4.34
CA TYR A 36 -2.23 -2.65 -4.64
C TYR A 36 -1.64 -1.94 -3.43
N THR A 37 -0.82 -2.64 -2.67
CA THR A 37 -0.29 -2.16 -1.40
C THR A 37 1.18 -1.83 -1.53
N ILE A 38 1.54 -0.59 -1.20
CA ILE A 38 2.91 -0.13 -1.13
C ILE A 38 3.37 -0.06 0.33
N MET A 39 4.68 -0.10 0.55
CA MET A 39 5.26 0.12 1.86
C MET A 39 6.10 1.38 1.83
N LEU A 40 5.77 2.31 2.70
CA LEU A 40 6.48 3.56 2.84
C LEU A 40 7.58 3.45 3.90
N ARG A 41 8.41 4.47 4.00
CA ARG A 41 9.58 4.48 4.88
C ARG A 41 9.19 4.41 6.36
N ASP A 42 8.19 5.18 6.76
CA ASP A 42 7.74 5.30 8.14
C ASP A 42 6.28 5.75 8.21
N SER A 43 5.72 5.78 9.41
CA SER A 43 4.32 6.17 9.64
C SER A 43 4.06 7.65 9.36
N GLU A 44 5.06 8.50 9.57
CA GLU A 44 4.94 9.93 9.28
C GLU A 44 4.79 10.17 7.78
N THR A 45 5.65 9.55 6.98
CA THR A 45 5.57 9.62 5.52
C THR A 45 4.24 9.05 5.02
N ARG A 46 3.79 7.94 5.59
CA ARG A 46 2.48 7.35 5.26
C ARG A 46 1.35 8.33 5.52
N GLY A 47 1.36 8.98 6.67
CA GLY A 47 0.36 10.00 7.02
C GLY A 47 0.36 11.18 6.06
N ALA A 48 1.53 11.66 5.67
CA ALA A 48 1.67 12.76 4.71
C ALA A 48 1.12 12.36 3.33
N VAL A 49 1.45 11.18 2.85
CA VAL A 49 0.95 10.65 1.58
C VAL A 49 -0.57 10.49 1.62
N GLN A 50 -1.10 9.91 2.68
CA GLN A 50 -2.54 9.72 2.83
C GLN A 50 -3.29 11.04 2.84
N THR A 51 -2.78 12.04 3.54
CA THR A 51 -3.36 13.38 3.58
C THR A 51 -3.33 14.04 2.20
N ALA A 52 -2.20 13.96 1.49
CA ALA A 52 -2.07 14.52 0.16
C ALA A 52 -3.01 13.87 -0.85
N LEU A 53 -3.16 12.54 -0.80
CA LEU A 53 -4.10 11.82 -1.66
C LEU A 53 -5.54 12.22 -1.36
N LYS A 54 -5.90 12.32 -0.09
CA LYS A 54 -7.23 12.76 0.32
C LYS A 54 -7.55 14.16 -0.16
N ALA A 55 -6.58 15.07 -0.12
CA ALA A 55 -6.74 16.45 -0.62
C ALA A 55 -7.04 16.50 -2.12
N GLN A 56 -6.60 15.49 -2.87
CA GLN A 56 -6.87 15.34 -4.31
C GLN A 56 -8.13 14.50 -4.60
N GLY A 57 -8.87 14.11 -3.56
CA GLY A 57 -10.05 13.26 -3.72
C GLY A 57 -9.72 11.80 -4.07
N ILE A 58 -8.50 11.36 -3.84
CA ILE A 58 -8.06 10.00 -4.15
C ILE A 58 -8.19 9.14 -2.90
N PRO A 59 -9.02 8.07 -2.93
CA PRO A 59 -9.15 7.17 -1.78
C PRO A 59 -7.89 6.33 -1.60
N SER A 60 -7.48 6.15 -0.37
CA SER A 60 -6.44 5.23 0.02
C SER A 60 -6.84 4.56 1.33
N MET A 61 -6.38 3.34 1.55
CA MET A 61 -6.79 2.56 2.71
C MET A 61 -5.58 1.98 3.42
N ILE A 62 -5.66 1.94 4.73
CA ILE A 62 -4.72 1.20 5.57
C ILE A 62 -5.45 -0.06 6.01
N TYR A 63 -5.07 -1.19 5.41
CA TYR A 63 -5.62 -2.47 5.82
C TYR A 63 -4.77 -3.02 6.94
N TYR A 64 -5.46 -3.36 8.04
CA TYR A 64 -4.86 -3.93 9.24
C TYR A 64 -3.82 -2.99 9.89
N PRO A 65 -4.27 -1.82 10.40
CA PRO A 65 -3.37 -0.85 11.04
C PRO A 65 -2.74 -1.38 12.33
N ARG A 66 -3.20 -2.54 12.80
CA ARG A 66 -2.67 -3.23 13.97
C ARG A 66 -2.46 -4.70 13.66
N GLY A 67 -1.37 -5.26 14.18
CA GLY A 67 -1.17 -6.70 14.16
C GLY A 67 -2.25 -7.43 14.95
N ILE A 68 -2.45 -8.71 14.67
CA ILE A 68 -3.45 -9.53 15.37
C ILE A 68 -3.21 -9.51 16.89
N HIS A 69 -1.96 -9.57 17.31
CA HIS A 69 -1.59 -9.54 18.74
C HIS A 69 -1.94 -8.21 19.43
N GLN A 70 -2.12 -7.14 18.67
CA GLN A 70 -2.47 -5.81 19.19
C GLN A 70 -3.99 -5.60 19.28
N GLN A 71 -4.79 -6.54 18.79
CA GLN A 71 -6.25 -6.46 18.87
C GLN A 71 -6.73 -6.75 20.28
N LYS A 72 -7.74 -6.01 20.74
CA LYS A 72 -8.32 -6.19 22.08
C LYS A 72 -8.76 -7.63 22.34
N ALA A 73 -9.29 -8.30 21.31
CA ALA A 73 -9.75 -9.69 21.42
C ALA A 73 -8.62 -10.67 21.84
N TYR A 74 -7.37 -10.33 21.57
CA TYR A 74 -6.21 -11.16 21.87
C TYR A 74 -5.32 -10.60 22.98
N ALA A 75 -5.76 -9.55 23.67
CA ALA A 75 -4.99 -8.93 24.75
C ALA A 75 -4.65 -9.91 25.89
N TYR A 76 -5.49 -10.92 26.10
CA TYR A 76 -5.26 -11.94 27.14
C TYR A 76 -4.02 -12.81 26.89
N LEU A 77 -3.52 -12.85 25.68
CA LEU A 77 -2.31 -13.62 25.35
C LEU A 77 -1.03 -12.98 25.88
N GLN A 78 -1.08 -11.69 26.22
CA GLN A 78 0.07 -10.94 26.76
C GLN A 78 1.31 -10.99 25.85
N VAL A 79 1.10 -11.01 24.54
CA VAL A 79 2.17 -11.01 23.53
C VAL A 79 2.67 -9.59 23.32
N THR A 80 3.98 -9.43 23.27
CA THR A 80 4.61 -8.11 23.10
C THR A 80 4.90 -7.81 21.62
N ASP A 81 4.94 -6.53 21.27
CA ASP A 81 5.29 -6.07 19.93
C ASP A 81 6.70 -6.52 19.52
N ALA A 82 7.62 -6.67 20.48
CA ALA A 82 8.98 -7.10 20.21
C ALA A 82 9.08 -8.49 19.55
N TRP A 83 8.07 -9.32 19.69
CA TRP A 83 8.02 -10.65 19.05
C TRP A 83 7.64 -10.59 17.58
N TYR A 84 7.08 -9.47 17.12
CA TYR A 84 6.54 -9.32 15.76
C TYR A 84 7.00 -8.00 15.12
N PRO A 85 8.32 -7.77 14.97
CA PRO A 85 8.83 -6.50 14.45
C PRO A 85 8.41 -6.25 13.00
N ASN A 86 8.33 -7.29 12.16
CA ASN A 86 7.90 -7.14 10.78
C ASN A 86 6.41 -6.80 10.68
N THR A 87 5.58 -7.41 11.51
CA THR A 87 4.15 -7.10 11.59
C THR A 87 3.91 -5.66 12.01
N LEU A 88 4.64 -5.20 13.02
CA LEU A 88 4.54 -3.83 13.50
C LEU A 88 4.99 -2.83 12.43
N HIS A 89 6.11 -3.09 11.80
CA HIS A 89 6.63 -2.24 10.72
C HIS A 89 5.63 -2.16 9.55
N ALA A 90 5.09 -3.28 9.11
CA ALA A 90 4.08 -3.31 8.05
C ALA A 90 2.82 -2.52 8.46
N ALA A 91 2.32 -2.74 9.67
CA ALA A 91 1.13 -2.03 10.16
C ALA A 91 1.31 -0.50 10.17
N GLU A 92 2.53 -0.03 10.37
CA GLU A 92 2.85 1.40 10.41
C GLU A 92 3.14 2.02 9.04
N THR A 93 3.51 1.22 8.05
CA THR A 93 4.07 1.73 6.79
C THR A 93 3.30 1.39 5.54
N VAL A 94 2.39 0.41 5.57
CA VAL A 94 1.64 -0.01 4.38
C VAL A 94 0.50 0.96 4.04
N LEU A 95 0.26 1.12 2.74
CA LEU A 95 -0.84 1.91 2.23
C LEU A 95 -1.36 1.26 0.94
N SER A 96 -2.65 1.03 0.84
CA SER A 96 -3.28 0.46 -0.34
C SER A 96 -3.83 1.53 -1.24
N LEU A 97 -3.46 1.47 -2.52
CA LEU A 97 -3.85 2.41 -3.56
C LEU A 97 -5.04 1.87 -4.36
N PRO A 98 -5.85 2.76 -4.98
CA PRO A 98 -6.94 2.31 -5.83
C PRO A 98 -6.43 1.48 -7.00
N ILE A 99 -7.02 0.31 -7.20
CA ILE A 99 -6.79 -0.50 -8.39
C ILE A 99 -8.12 -1.17 -8.76
N HIS A 100 -8.58 -0.98 -9.99
CA HIS A 100 -9.83 -1.54 -10.48
C HIS A 100 -9.81 -1.53 -12.03
N PRO A 101 -10.68 -2.31 -12.70
CA PRO A 101 -10.66 -2.43 -14.16
C PRO A 101 -10.86 -1.11 -14.93
N TYR A 102 -11.41 -0.09 -14.31
CA TYR A 102 -11.70 1.21 -14.93
C TYR A 102 -10.67 2.29 -14.60
N LEU A 103 -9.61 1.97 -13.85
CA LEU A 103 -8.54 2.92 -13.57
C LEU A 103 -7.81 3.28 -14.86
N GLU A 104 -7.72 4.58 -15.15
CA GLU A 104 -7.00 5.09 -16.31
C GLU A 104 -5.54 5.36 -16.01
N GLN A 105 -4.67 5.28 -17.02
CA GLN A 105 -3.24 5.53 -16.84
C GLN A 105 -2.96 6.93 -16.28
N ALA A 106 -3.67 7.94 -16.76
CA ALA A 106 -3.52 9.31 -16.27
C ALA A 106 -3.82 9.41 -14.76
N GLN A 107 -4.79 8.65 -14.28
CA GLN A 107 -5.11 8.59 -12.85
C GLN A 107 -3.99 7.92 -12.05
N ALA A 108 -3.47 6.80 -12.53
CA ALA A 108 -2.34 6.11 -11.91
C ALA A 108 -1.08 7.00 -11.88
N ASP A 109 -0.82 7.73 -12.95
CA ASP A 109 0.29 8.66 -13.04
C ASP A 109 0.13 9.81 -12.02
N LYS A 110 -1.06 10.38 -11.93
CA LYS A 110 -1.36 11.43 -10.95
C LYS A 110 -1.20 10.95 -9.51
N ILE A 111 -1.71 9.79 -9.20
CA ILE A 111 -1.57 9.18 -7.87
C ILE A 111 -0.09 9.00 -7.52
N SER A 112 0.67 8.47 -8.47
CA SER A 112 2.11 8.25 -8.29
C SER A 112 2.88 9.56 -8.09
N GLU A 113 2.53 10.62 -8.81
CA GLU A 113 3.14 11.94 -8.64
C GLU A 113 2.85 12.54 -7.28
N VAL A 114 1.61 12.43 -6.80
CA VAL A 114 1.22 12.90 -5.47
C VAL A 114 2.04 12.18 -4.40
N ILE A 115 2.20 10.88 -4.51
CA ILE A 115 3.00 10.09 -3.58
C ILE A 115 4.46 10.56 -3.59
N LYS A 116 5.06 10.69 -4.76
CA LYS A 116 6.45 11.12 -4.89
C LYS A 116 6.69 12.52 -4.33
N SER A 117 5.72 13.40 -4.41
CA SER A 117 5.84 14.76 -3.89
C SER A 117 5.96 14.80 -2.35
N CYS A 118 5.57 13.74 -1.68
CA CYS A 118 5.62 13.62 -0.21
C CYS A 118 6.89 12.92 0.31
N LEU A 119 7.73 12.42 -0.58
CA LEU A 119 8.92 11.62 -0.20
C LEU A 119 10.17 12.45 -0.01
#